data_634db654c980fb7b2ec961f171d74712
#
_entry.id   634db654c980fb7b2ec961f171d74712
#
_cell.length_a   1.000
_cell.length_b   1.000
_cell.length_c   1.000
_cell.angle_alpha   90.00
_cell.angle_beta   90.00
_cell.angle_gamma   90.00
#
_symmetry.space_group_name_H-M   'P 1'
#
loop_
_entity.id
_entity.type
_entity.pdbx_description
1 polymer ?
#
loop_
_entity_poly.entity_id
_entity_poly.type
_entity_poly.pdbx_seq_one_letter_code
_entity_poly.pdbx_strand_id
1 'polypeptide(L)'
;MILGIEEVGRGPWAGPLVVGAVILGGAEIDGLDDSKKLTKKRREALDVEIREKAAAWALGWVSAQELDDIGMSEALRLATRRAVEQIQAQCRQQNLAFSEIIIDGKVNFLRGTALEQHVTVMAKADGLVPSVSAASIIAKVARDQFMAEQDAVYPGYGFASNAGYGVAKHRAAIERLGVTLLHRLSFAPLAKYAVTPRAVPQKTVVQSGEPPVGYPQKIIRGPRKVAQIFSENITPDAGNVARIDLSNTISSETKKPMTTRQIGDKGEQAVADWLAADGHEIIARNWRTRYCEIDIVSVKGEVLYFTEVKYRKNDDFGDGLAAITAKKQRQMRFAAELFLAGKPECSGMAAKLLAASVSGDPPAVQAVVEVN
;
A
#
# COMPACT_ATOMS: atom_id res chain seq x y z
N MET A 1 1.50 -29.72 2.02
CA MET A 1 0.35 -29.26 1.20
C MET A 1 0.69 -27.90 0.57
N ILE A 2 0.00 -27.53 -0.51
CA ILE A 2 0.17 -26.23 -1.20
C ILE A 2 -0.91 -25.25 -0.72
N LEU A 3 -0.50 -24.05 -0.32
CA LEU A 3 -1.36 -22.91 -0.09
C LEU A 3 -1.44 -22.09 -1.39
N GLY A 4 -2.60 -22.03 -2.04
CA GLY A 4 -2.86 -21.20 -3.21
C GLY A 4 -3.39 -19.83 -2.83
N ILE A 5 -2.89 -18.77 -3.47
CA ILE A 5 -3.27 -17.37 -3.19
C ILE A 5 -3.54 -16.63 -4.50
N GLU A 6 -4.65 -15.88 -4.56
CA GLU A 6 -5.03 -15.02 -5.68
C GLU A 6 -5.79 -13.79 -5.21
N GLU A 7 -5.63 -12.68 -5.92
CA GLU A 7 -6.31 -11.42 -5.63
C GLU A 7 -7.45 -11.09 -6.61
N VAL A 8 -8.49 -10.47 -6.08
CA VAL A 8 -9.64 -9.95 -6.84
C VAL A 8 -9.92 -8.50 -6.47
N GLY A 9 -10.20 -7.67 -7.47
CA GLY A 9 -10.61 -6.29 -7.22
C GLY A 9 -9.51 -5.24 -7.34
N ARG A 10 -8.42 -5.47 -8.09
CA ARG A 10 -7.39 -4.45 -8.37
C ARG A 10 -7.89 -3.31 -9.25
N GLY A 11 -8.63 -3.64 -10.32
CA GLY A 11 -9.04 -2.67 -11.35
C GLY A 11 -10.31 -1.85 -11.09
N PRO A 12 -11.29 -2.29 -10.28
CA PRO A 12 -12.50 -1.53 -10.01
C PRO A 12 -12.23 -0.18 -9.35
N TRP A 13 -13.06 0.81 -9.67
CA TRP A 13 -13.03 2.16 -9.09
C TRP A 13 -13.71 2.24 -7.73
N ALA A 14 -14.52 1.22 -7.41
CA ALA A 14 -15.22 1.11 -6.13
C ALA A 14 -15.18 -0.31 -5.57
N GLY A 15 -15.30 -0.40 -4.25
CA GLY A 15 -15.34 -1.65 -3.49
C GLY A 15 -13.97 -2.13 -3.01
N PRO A 16 -13.96 -3.19 -2.18
CA PRO A 16 -12.78 -3.71 -1.54
C PRO A 16 -11.83 -4.42 -2.51
N LEU A 17 -10.58 -4.56 -2.08
CA LEU A 17 -9.62 -5.53 -2.58
C LEU A 17 -9.77 -6.79 -1.74
N VAL A 18 -9.78 -7.96 -2.36
CA VAL A 18 -9.94 -9.25 -1.67
C VAL A 18 -8.86 -10.22 -2.14
N VAL A 19 -8.22 -10.89 -1.20
CA VAL A 19 -7.28 -11.98 -1.47
C VAL A 19 -7.89 -13.27 -0.93
N GLY A 20 -7.99 -14.28 -1.79
CA GLY A 20 -8.34 -15.64 -1.41
C GLY A 20 -7.09 -16.44 -1.09
N ALA A 21 -7.19 -17.34 -0.11
CA ALA A 21 -6.15 -18.26 0.29
C ALA A 21 -6.78 -19.63 0.56
N VAL A 22 -6.31 -20.69 -0.09
CA VAL A 22 -6.91 -22.04 -0.01
C VAL A 22 -5.84 -23.13 0.09
N ILE A 23 -6.05 -24.07 1.01
CA ILE A 23 -5.36 -25.35 1.07
C ILE A 23 -6.40 -26.43 0.77
N LEU A 24 -6.31 -27.11 -0.35
CA LEU A 24 -7.26 -28.16 -0.69
C LEU A 24 -7.11 -29.42 0.18
N GLY A 25 -5.89 -29.72 0.63
CA GLY A 25 -5.65 -30.85 1.54
C GLY A 25 -5.85 -32.24 0.91
N GLY A 26 -5.79 -32.33 -0.42
CA GLY A 26 -6.07 -33.55 -1.17
C GLY A 26 -7.53 -33.66 -1.66
N ALA A 27 -8.38 -32.65 -1.38
CA ALA A 27 -9.73 -32.64 -1.94
C ALA A 27 -9.69 -32.48 -3.46
N GLU A 28 -10.42 -33.35 -4.16
CA GLU A 28 -10.66 -33.28 -5.59
C GLU A 28 -11.97 -32.52 -5.85
N ILE A 29 -11.88 -31.45 -6.62
CA ILE A 29 -13.00 -30.59 -6.98
C ILE A 29 -12.98 -30.40 -8.50
N ASP A 30 -13.97 -30.96 -9.17
CA ASP A 30 -14.04 -30.94 -10.62
C ASP A 30 -14.39 -29.58 -11.19
N GLY A 31 -13.67 -29.18 -12.26
CA GLY A 31 -13.94 -27.95 -13.02
C GLY A 31 -13.41 -26.69 -12.37
N LEU A 32 -12.41 -26.81 -11.49
CA LEU A 32 -11.59 -25.66 -11.08
C LEU A 32 -10.84 -25.11 -12.30
N ASP A 33 -10.97 -23.81 -12.55
CA ASP A 33 -10.25 -23.05 -13.61
C ASP A 33 -10.20 -21.57 -13.22
N ASP A 34 -9.54 -20.76 -14.01
CA ASP A 34 -9.58 -19.30 -13.90
C ASP A 34 -11.02 -18.81 -13.75
N SER A 35 -11.30 -18.12 -12.64
CA SER A 35 -12.65 -17.66 -12.30
C SER A 35 -13.29 -16.79 -13.38
N LYS A 36 -12.50 -16.16 -14.25
CA LYS A 36 -12.98 -15.33 -15.37
C LYS A 36 -13.53 -16.14 -16.54
N LYS A 37 -13.12 -17.41 -16.68
CA LYS A 37 -13.62 -18.33 -17.70
C LYS A 37 -14.93 -19.01 -17.29
N LEU A 38 -15.21 -19.04 -15.98
CA LEU A 38 -16.40 -19.70 -15.45
C LEU A 38 -17.63 -18.79 -15.51
N THR A 39 -18.81 -19.37 -15.73
CA THR A 39 -20.08 -18.64 -15.56
C THR A 39 -20.31 -18.30 -14.09
N LYS A 40 -21.12 -17.26 -13.82
CA LYS A 40 -21.48 -16.88 -12.44
C LYS A 40 -22.04 -18.07 -11.65
N LYS A 41 -23.02 -18.78 -12.24
CA LYS A 41 -23.64 -19.95 -11.61
C LYS A 41 -22.66 -21.08 -11.29
N ARG A 42 -21.66 -21.32 -12.17
CA ARG A 42 -20.64 -22.35 -11.91
C ARG A 42 -19.69 -21.92 -10.80
N ARG A 43 -19.28 -20.63 -10.77
CA ARG A 43 -18.46 -20.10 -9.67
C ARG A 43 -19.15 -20.22 -8.32
N GLU A 44 -20.43 -19.86 -8.24
CA GLU A 44 -21.21 -19.94 -7.00
C GLU A 44 -21.35 -21.40 -6.52
N ALA A 45 -21.56 -22.35 -7.42
CA ALA A 45 -21.59 -23.77 -7.07
C ALA A 45 -20.22 -24.27 -6.56
N LEU A 46 -19.14 -23.88 -7.25
CA LEU A 46 -17.78 -24.24 -6.83
C LEU A 46 -17.37 -23.56 -5.52
N ASP A 47 -17.80 -22.33 -5.24
CA ASP A 47 -17.53 -21.65 -3.97
C ASP A 47 -18.07 -22.44 -2.79
N VAL A 48 -19.28 -22.96 -2.89
CA VAL A 48 -19.87 -23.85 -1.85
C VAL A 48 -19.02 -25.10 -1.68
N GLU A 49 -18.73 -25.79 -2.78
CA GLU A 49 -17.96 -27.04 -2.75
C GLU A 49 -16.54 -26.83 -2.20
N ILE A 50 -15.85 -25.75 -2.58
CA ILE A 50 -14.53 -25.40 -2.05
C ILE A 50 -14.57 -25.19 -0.54
N ARG A 51 -15.55 -24.40 -0.05
CA ARG A 51 -15.69 -24.11 1.38
C ARG A 51 -16.00 -25.34 2.23
N GLU A 52 -16.70 -26.31 1.66
CA GLU A 52 -17.05 -27.57 2.33
C GLU A 52 -15.89 -28.58 2.33
N LYS A 53 -15.15 -28.69 1.20
CA LYS A 53 -14.17 -29.75 1.00
C LYS A 53 -12.70 -29.34 1.28
N ALA A 54 -12.37 -28.06 1.17
CA ALA A 54 -10.99 -27.61 1.40
C ALA A 54 -10.57 -27.78 2.86
N ALA A 55 -9.33 -28.23 3.07
CA ALA A 55 -8.77 -28.38 4.40
C ALA A 55 -8.67 -27.05 5.17
N ALA A 56 -8.40 -25.95 4.46
CA ALA A 56 -8.44 -24.61 5.03
C ALA A 56 -8.70 -23.59 3.92
N TRP A 57 -9.46 -22.54 4.23
CA TRP A 57 -9.65 -21.40 3.33
C TRP A 57 -9.83 -20.10 4.13
N ALA A 58 -9.44 -18.99 3.52
CA ALA A 58 -9.59 -17.68 4.13
C ALA A 58 -9.72 -16.58 3.08
N LEU A 59 -10.26 -15.44 3.50
CA LEU A 59 -10.36 -14.23 2.71
C LEU A 59 -9.73 -13.05 3.47
N GLY A 60 -8.77 -12.40 2.83
CA GLY A 60 -8.19 -11.16 3.31
C GLY A 60 -8.79 -9.96 2.60
N TRP A 61 -9.43 -9.07 3.36
CA TRP A 61 -10.14 -7.91 2.86
C TRP A 61 -9.38 -6.63 3.16
N VAL A 62 -9.36 -5.71 2.18
CA VAL A 62 -8.92 -4.32 2.36
C VAL A 62 -9.98 -3.41 1.76
N SER A 63 -10.50 -2.49 2.55
CA SER A 63 -11.53 -1.53 2.12
C SER A 63 -10.99 -0.54 1.08
N ALA A 64 -11.90 0.14 0.39
CA ALA A 64 -11.52 1.22 -0.53
C ALA A 64 -10.76 2.35 0.18
N GLN A 65 -11.15 2.65 1.42
CA GLN A 65 -10.50 3.70 2.22
C GLN A 65 -9.09 3.29 2.65
N GLU A 66 -8.91 2.08 3.19
CA GLU A 66 -7.57 1.57 3.52
C GLU A 66 -6.66 1.55 2.28
N LEU A 67 -7.21 1.13 1.12
CA LEU A 67 -6.47 1.12 -0.14
C LEU A 67 -6.06 2.54 -0.57
N ASP A 68 -6.94 3.52 -0.40
CA ASP A 68 -6.62 4.94 -0.67
C ASP A 68 -5.51 5.45 0.26
N ASP A 69 -5.50 5.02 1.52
CA ASP A 69 -4.55 5.45 2.53
C ASP A 69 -3.16 4.86 2.31
N ILE A 70 -3.06 3.56 2.01
CA ILE A 70 -1.76 2.85 1.93
C ILE A 70 -1.30 2.59 0.49
N GLY A 71 -2.17 2.76 -0.50
CA GLY A 71 -1.91 2.47 -1.91
C GLY A 71 -2.00 0.99 -2.26
N MET A 72 -2.11 0.70 -3.57
CA MET A 72 -2.41 -0.64 -4.09
C MET A 72 -1.41 -1.72 -3.65
N SER A 73 -0.11 -1.42 -3.68
CA SER A 73 0.91 -2.42 -3.36
C SER A 73 0.86 -2.86 -1.90
N GLU A 74 0.69 -1.93 -0.98
CA GLU A 74 0.57 -2.26 0.44
C GLU A 74 -0.81 -2.84 0.77
N ALA A 75 -1.86 -2.44 0.07
CA ALA A 75 -3.17 -3.07 0.18
C ALA A 75 -3.14 -4.56 -0.20
N LEU A 76 -2.43 -4.93 -1.27
CA LEU A 76 -2.23 -6.33 -1.66
C LEU A 76 -1.44 -7.11 -0.59
N ARG A 77 -0.37 -6.53 -0.04
CA ARG A 77 0.38 -7.15 1.06
C ARG A 77 -0.48 -7.33 2.31
N LEU A 78 -1.26 -6.30 2.67
CA LEU A 78 -2.13 -6.33 3.84
C LEU A 78 -3.23 -7.38 3.68
N ALA A 79 -3.91 -7.43 2.53
CA ALA A 79 -4.92 -8.43 2.24
C ALA A 79 -4.34 -9.85 2.27
N THR A 80 -3.15 -10.06 1.66
CA THR A 80 -2.47 -11.35 1.69
C THR A 80 -2.11 -11.78 3.11
N ARG A 81 -1.55 -10.89 3.92
CA ARG A 81 -1.25 -11.19 5.33
C ARG A 81 -2.50 -11.57 6.12
N ARG A 82 -3.60 -10.80 5.97
CA ARG A 82 -4.88 -11.09 6.64
C ARG A 82 -5.43 -12.47 6.29
N ALA A 83 -5.32 -12.88 5.02
CA ALA A 83 -5.73 -14.22 4.59
C ALA A 83 -4.81 -15.30 5.18
N VAL A 84 -3.50 -15.12 5.08
CA VAL A 84 -2.50 -16.10 5.54
C VAL A 84 -2.53 -16.27 7.06
N GLU A 85 -2.71 -15.21 7.84
CA GLU A 85 -2.88 -15.29 9.30
C GLU A 85 -4.07 -16.16 9.71
N GLN A 86 -5.20 -16.04 8.98
CA GLN A 86 -6.37 -16.90 9.19
C GLN A 86 -6.08 -18.35 8.82
N ILE A 87 -5.40 -18.60 7.69
CA ILE A 87 -4.94 -19.96 7.30
C ILE A 87 -4.04 -20.55 8.38
N GLN A 88 -3.04 -19.80 8.87
CA GLN A 88 -2.14 -20.28 9.91
C GLN A 88 -2.89 -20.61 11.21
N ALA A 89 -3.93 -19.84 11.56
CA ALA A 89 -4.76 -20.13 12.71
C ALA A 89 -5.53 -21.47 12.54
N GLN A 90 -6.14 -21.67 11.36
CA GLN A 90 -6.84 -22.93 11.04
C GLN A 90 -5.87 -24.11 11.02
N CYS A 91 -4.68 -23.96 10.43
CA CYS A 91 -3.65 -25.00 10.41
C CYS A 91 -3.23 -25.40 11.82
N ARG A 92 -3.05 -24.44 12.75
CA ARG A 92 -2.73 -24.76 14.15
C ARG A 92 -3.87 -25.52 14.85
N GLN A 93 -5.12 -25.14 14.61
CA GLN A 93 -6.29 -25.79 15.22
C GLN A 93 -6.50 -27.23 14.72
N GLN A 94 -6.20 -27.47 13.45
CA GLN A 94 -6.45 -28.76 12.79
C GLN A 94 -5.20 -29.62 12.65
N ASN A 95 -4.06 -29.20 13.22
CA ASN A 95 -2.74 -29.85 13.05
C ASN A 95 -2.36 -30.08 11.59
N LEU A 96 -2.62 -29.09 10.73
CA LEU A 96 -2.26 -29.11 9.33
C LEU A 96 -0.96 -28.34 9.09
N ALA A 97 -0.23 -28.70 8.03
CA ALA A 97 0.96 -28.00 7.60
C ALA A 97 0.98 -27.82 6.07
N PHE A 98 1.44 -26.66 5.61
CA PHE A 98 1.76 -26.42 4.21
C PHE A 98 3.27 -26.14 4.08
N SER A 99 3.86 -26.60 2.98
CA SER A 99 5.30 -26.47 2.71
C SER A 99 5.59 -25.50 1.58
N GLU A 100 4.59 -25.15 0.78
CA GLU A 100 4.72 -24.29 -0.37
C GLU A 100 3.52 -23.34 -0.46
N ILE A 101 3.79 -22.10 -0.89
CA ILE A 101 2.81 -21.07 -1.15
C ILE A 101 2.93 -20.68 -2.62
N ILE A 102 1.85 -20.81 -3.39
CA ILE A 102 1.81 -20.38 -4.78
C ILE A 102 0.91 -19.14 -4.89
N ILE A 103 1.49 -18.03 -5.36
CA ILE A 103 0.78 -16.77 -5.60
C ILE A 103 0.67 -16.55 -7.11
N ASP A 104 -0.54 -16.29 -7.63
CA ASP A 104 -0.68 -15.89 -9.03
C ASP A 104 0.03 -14.57 -9.33
N GLY A 105 0.65 -14.48 -10.52
CA GLY A 105 1.30 -13.27 -10.98
C GLY A 105 2.82 -13.28 -10.87
N LYS A 106 3.40 -12.08 -10.63
CA LYS A 106 4.86 -11.86 -10.67
C LYS A 106 5.41 -11.23 -9.38
N VAL A 107 4.56 -11.00 -8.38
CA VAL A 107 4.94 -10.26 -7.17
C VAL A 107 4.72 -11.11 -5.94
N ASN A 108 5.77 -11.29 -5.15
CA ASN A 108 5.68 -11.93 -3.85
C ASN A 108 5.15 -10.91 -2.80
N PHE A 109 3.88 -11.04 -2.43
CA PHE A 109 3.24 -10.17 -1.43
C PHE A 109 3.61 -10.54 0.01
N LEU A 110 4.28 -11.67 0.25
CA LEU A 110 4.81 -12.09 1.55
C LEU A 110 6.31 -11.80 1.71
N ARG A 111 6.89 -11.02 0.79
CA ARG A 111 8.29 -10.63 0.87
C ARG A 111 8.55 -9.85 2.17
N GLY A 112 9.65 -10.22 2.88
CA GLY A 112 10.01 -9.66 4.18
C GLY A 112 9.28 -10.29 5.37
N THR A 113 8.56 -11.40 5.16
CA THR A 113 7.98 -12.21 6.24
C THR A 113 8.74 -13.54 6.37
N ALA A 114 8.54 -14.26 7.49
CA ALA A 114 9.11 -15.59 7.68
C ALA A 114 8.68 -16.62 6.62
N LEU A 115 7.60 -16.32 5.87
CA LEU A 115 7.08 -17.21 4.82
C LEU A 115 7.70 -16.92 3.44
N GLU A 116 8.52 -15.88 3.29
CA GLU A 116 9.07 -15.47 1.98
C GLU A 116 9.75 -16.61 1.22
N GLN A 117 10.51 -17.43 1.93
CA GLN A 117 11.27 -18.56 1.34
C GLN A 117 10.39 -19.70 0.82
N HIS A 118 9.12 -19.77 1.24
CA HIS A 118 8.17 -20.79 0.81
C HIS A 118 7.30 -20.34 -0.37
N VAL A 119 7.50 -19.11 -0.87
CA VAL A 119 6.65 -18.51 -1.91
C VAL A 119 7.23 -18.72 -3.30
N THR A 120 6.43 -19.36 -4.13
CA THR A 120 6.60 -19.40 -5.59
C THR A 120 5.59 -18.46 -6.24
N VAL A 121 6.05 -17.50 -7.05
CA VAL A 121 5.17 -16.67 -7.87
C VAL A 121 5.05 -17.29 -9.26
N MET A 122 3.83 -17.50 -9.74
CA MET A 122 3.57 -18.18 -11.01
C MET A 122 2.49 -17.43 -11.79
N ALA A 123 2.85 -16.92 -12.96
CA ALA A 123 1.88 -16.25 -13.81
C ALA A 123 0.83 -17.24 -14.36
N LYS A 124 -0.45 -16.89 -14.28
CA LYS A 124 -1.60 -17.71 -14.67
C LYS A 124 -1.74 -19.01 -13.83
N ALA A 125 -1.31 -18.96 -12.59
CA ALA A 125 -1.47 -20.07 -11.66
C ALA A 125 -2.95 -20.39 -11.38
N ASP A 126 -3.82 -19.40 -11.50
CA ASP A 126 -5.28 -19.52 -11.39
C ASP A 126 -5.91 -20.52 -12.40
N GLY A 127 -5.25 -20.81 -13.51
CA GLY A 127 -5.64 -21.83 -14.47
C GLY A 127 -4.79 -23.13 -14.43
N LEU A 128 -3.79 -23.21 -13.58
CA LEU A 128 -2.81 -24.32 -13.56
C LEU A 128 -2.74 -25.04 -12.22
N VAL A 129 -2.98 -24.32 -11.12
CA VAL A 129 -2.84 -24.84 -9.76
C VAL A 129 -4.19 -24.86 -9.06
N PRO A 130 -4.76 -26.03 -8.75
CA PRO A 130 -6.11 -26.14 -8.21
C PRO A 130 -6.37 -25.31 -6.97
N SER A 131 -5.41 -25.21 -6.05
CA SER A 131 -5.56 -24.35 -4.84
C SER A 131 -5.59 -22.85 -5.15
N VAL A 132 -4.91 -22.40 -6.21
CA VAL A 132 -4.97 -21.02 -6.69
C VAL A 132 -6.27 -20.74 -7.42
N SER A 133 -6.73 -21.68 -8.27
CA SER A 133 -8.06 -21.62 -8.91
C SER A 133 -9.17 -21.52 -7.86
N ALA A 134 -9.10 -22.33 -6.80
CA ALA A 134 -10.04 -22.29 -5.68
C ALA A 134 -10.00 -20.95 -4.96
N ALA A 135 -8.82 -20.41 -4.68
CA ALA A 135 -8.63 -19.09 -4.07
C ALA A 135 -9.24 -17.96 -4.92
N SER A 136 -9.03 -18.00 -6.24
CA SER A 136 -9.63 -17.06 -7.21
C SER A 136 -11.15 -17.11 -7.16
N ILE A 137 -11.74 -18.31 -7.14
CA ILE A 137 -13.20 -18.50 -7.14
C ILE A 137 -13.83 -17.94 -5.87
N ILE A 138 -13.35 -18.33 -4.67
CA ILE A 138 -13.93 -17.86 -3.40
C ILE A 138 -13.79 -16.35 -3.23
N ALA A 139 -12.66 -15.78 -3.61
CA ALA A 139 -12.44 -14.33 -3.56
C ALA A 139 -13.39 -13.59 -4.52
N LYS A 140 -13.57 -14.13 -5.74
CA LYS A 140 -14.45 -13.54 -6.75
C LYS A 140 -15.90 -13.58 -6.33
N VAL A 141 -16.38 -14.72 -5.85
CA VAL A 141 -17.79 -14.88 -5.41
C VAL A 141 -18.06 -13.96 -4.23
N ALA A 142 -17.21 -13.97 -3.20
CA ALA A 142 -17.39 -13.16 -2.02
C ALA A 142 -17.39 -11.66 -2.34
N ARG A 143 -16.48 -11.20 -3.22
CA ARG A 143 -16.41 -9.78 -3.61
C ARG A 143 -17.64 -9.38 -4.44
N ASP A 144 -18.06 -10.20 -5.40
CA ASP A 144 -19.22 -9.89 -6.24
C ASP A 144 -20.52 -9.85 -5.41
N GLN A 145 -20.67 -10.75 -4.44
CA GLN A 145 -21.78 -10.75 -3.49
C GLN A 145 -21.78 -9.49 -2.64
N PHE A 146 -20.63 -9.11 -2.05
CA PHE A 146 -20.50 -7.86 -1.31
C PHE A 146 -20.92 -6.65 -2.16
N MET A 147 -20.46 -6.56 -3.42
CA MET A 147 -20.83 -5.45 -4.29
C MET A 147 -22.33 -5.46 -4.64
N ALA A 148 -22.94 -6.62 -4.78
CA ALA A 148 -24.41 -6.73 -5.01
C ALA A 148 -25.20 -6.25 -3.78
N GLU A 149 -24.76 -6.57 -2.57
CA GLU A 149 -25.38 -6.09 -1.32
C GLU A 149 -25.24 -4.56 -1.19
N GLN A 150 -24.10 -4.00 -1.61
CA GLN A 150 -23.89 -2.55 -1.60
C GLN A 150 -24.78 -1.80 -2.61
N ASP A 151 -25.35 -2.44 -3.59
CA ASP A 151 -26.29 -1.79 -4.52
C ASP A 151 -27.57 -1.31 -3.83
N ALA A 152 -28.02 -2.03 -2.79
CA ALA A 152 -29.14 -1.61 -1.95
C ALA A 152 -28.78 -0.44 -1.00
N VAL A 153 -27.51 -0.38 -0.55
CA VAL A 153 -27.02 0.68 0.35
C VAL A 153 -26.77 1.98 -0.43
N TYR A 154 -26.29 1.86 -1.67
CA TYR A 154 -25.98 2.97 -2.57
C TYR A 154 -26.73 2.82 -3.90
N PRO A 155 -28.05 3.06 -3.92
CA PRO A 155 -28.85 2.84 -5.12
C PRO A 155 -28.44 3.79 -6.27
N GLY A 156 -28.52 3.28 -7.48
CA GLY A 156 -28.27 4.04 -8.71
C GLY A 156 -26.83 4.00 -9.24
N TYR A 157 -25.89 3.37 -8.54
CA TYR A 157 -24.52 3.12 -9.03
C TYR A 157 -24.40 1.83 -9.83
N GLY A 158 -25.35 0.89 -9.66
CA GLY A 158 -25.40 -0.38 -10.36
C GLY A 158 -24.28 -1.35 -9.94
N PHE A 159 -23.89 -1.36 -8.68
CA PHE A 159 -22.80 -2.18 -8.15
C PHE A 159 -23.07 -3.68 -8.31
N ALA A 160 -24.32 -4.12 -8.25
CA ALA A 160 -24.70 -5.51 -8.51
C ALA A 160 -24.32 -5.99 -9.93
N SER A 161 -24.34 -5.08 -10.90
CA SER A 161 -24.05 -5.40 -12.30
C SER A 161 -22.62 -5.10 -12.73
N ASN A 162 -22.02 -4.04 -12.20
CA ASN A 162 -20.70 -3.57 -12.61
C ASN A 162 -19.57 -3.92 -11.64
N ALA A 163 -19.89 -4.47 -10.46
CA ALA A 163 -18.93 -4.81 -9.41
C ALA A 163 -17.90 -3.71 -9.09
N GLY A 164 -18.30 -2.44 -9.28
CA GLY A 164 -17.46 -1.26 -9.06
C GLY A 164 -16.53 -0.88 -10.20
N TYR A 165 -16.55 -1.57 -11.35
CA TYR A 165 -15.76 -1.19 -12.51
C TYR A 165 -16.27 0.11 -13.15
N GLY A 166 -15.34 0.92 -13.68
CA GLY A 166 -15.61 2.22 -14.30
C GLY A 166 -16.27 2.15 -15.69
N VAL A 167 -17.33 1.33 -15.85
CA VAL A 167 -18.13 1.26 -17.07
C VAL A 167 -18.95 2.54 -17.27
N ALA A 168 -19.43 2.79 -18.47
CA ALA A 168 -20.14 4.02 -18.83
C ALA A 168 -21.30 4.36 -17.87
N LYS A 169 -22.13 3.38 -17.50
CA LYS A 169 -23.23 3.56 -16.55
C LYS A 169 -22.75 3.96 -15.16
N HIS A 170 -21.65 3.37 -14.67
CA HIS A 170 -21.08 3.70 -13.37
C HIS A 170 -20.47 5.11 -13.38
N ARG A 171 -19.77 5.50 -14.44
CA ARG A 171 -19.24 6.86 -14.61
C ARG A 171 -20.35 7.91 -14.59
N ALA A 172 -21.42 7.69 -15.35
CA ALA A 172 -22.59 8.59 -15.37
C ALA A 172 -23.28 8.67 -14.00
N ALA A 173 -23.33 7.55 -13.25
CA ALA A 173 -23.83 7.56 -11.88
C ALA A 173 -22.97 8.42 -10.95
N ILE A 174 -21.65 8.30 -11.04
CA ILE A 174 -20.70 9.11 -10.24
C ILE A 174 -20.84 10.61 -10.57
N GLU A 175 -21.00 10.97 -11.84
CA GLU A 175 -21.19 12.35 -12.25
C GLU A 175 -22.49 12.94 -11.70
N ARG A 176 -23.55 12.15 -11.63
CA ARG A 176 -24.87 12.58 -11.16
C ARG A 176 -25.01 12.55 -9.64
N LEU A 177 -24.47 11.53 -8.97
CA LEU A 177 -24.71 11.23 -7.54
C LEU A 177 -23.49 11.52 -6.66
N GLY A 178 -22.34 11.84 -7.25
CA GLY A 178 -21.08 11.97 -6.55
C GLY A 178 -20.43 10.63 -6.23
N VAL A 179 -19.44 10.66 -5.34
CA VAL A 179 -18.70 9.47 -4.87
C VAL A 179 -19.21 8.99 -3.52
N THR A 180 -19.15 7.68 -3.28
CA THR A 180 -19.51 7.05 -2.00
C THR A 180 -18.26 6.64 -1.23
N LEU A 181 -18.42 6.10 -0.01
CA LEU A 181 -17.33 5.54 0.79
C LEU A 181 -16.66 4.31 0.12
N LEU A 182 -17.32 3.71 -0.86
CA LEU A 182 -16.76 2.59 -1.62
C LEU A 182 -15.80 3.03 -2.73
N HIS A 183 -15.84 4.29 -3.16
CA HIS A 183 -15.01 4.76 -4.26
C HIS A 183 -13.56 5.01 -3.82
N ARG A 184 -12.63 4.59 -4.69
CA ARG A 184 -11.18 4.69 -4.48
C ARG A 184 -10.66 5.99 -5.04
N LEU A 185 -10.58 7.02 -4.19
CA LEU A 185 -10.24 8.38 -4.61
C LEU A 185 -8.77 8.54 -5.01
N SER A 186 -7.91 7.59 -4.66
CA SER A 186 -6.52 7.52 -5.13
C SER A 186 -6.40 7.09 -6.59
N PHE A 187 -7.48 6.57 -7.21
CA PHE A 187 -7.46 6.21 -8.61
C PHE A 187 -7.60 7.45 -9.50
N ALA A 188 -6.74 7.55 -10.53
CA ALA A 188 -6.68 8.74 -11.39
C ALA A 188 -8.03 9.23 -11.91
N PRO A 189 -9.00 8.38 -12.36
CA PRO A 189 -10.29 8.86 -12.82
C PRO A 189 -11.16 9.50 -11.73
N LEU A 190 -10.88 9.20 -10.46
CA LEU A 190 -11.65 9.69 -9.31
C LEU A 190 -10.92 10.76 -8.49
N ALA A 191 -9.68 11.07 -8.81
CA ALA A 191 -8.87 12.04 -8.07
C ALA A 191 -9.54 13.44 -7.96
N LYS A 192 -10.30 13.84 -8.99
CA LYS A 192 -11.07 15.10 -8.99
C LYS A 192 -12.13 15.19 -7.90
N TYR A 193 -12.58 14.05 -7.37
CA TYR A 193 -13.60 13.99 -6.31
C TYR A 193 -13.01 13.91 -4.90
N ALA A 194 -11.69 13.94 -4.74
CA ALA A 194 -11.05 13.79 -3.43
C ALA A 194 -11.42 14.91 -2.43
N VAL A 195 -11.82 16.08 -2.93
CA VAL A 195 -12.23 17.25 -2.13
C VAL A 195 -13.74 17.40 -1.99
N THR A 196 -14.54 16.54 -2.63
CA THR A 196 -16.01 16.60 -2.55
C THR A 196 -16.54 15.72 -1.42
N PRO A 197 -17.64 16.14 -0.72
CA PRO A 197 -18.29 15.29 0.25
C PRO A 197 -18.74 13.97 -0.36
N ARG A 198 -18.49 12.85 0.33
CA ARG A 198 -18.95 11.53 -0.10
C ARG A 198 -20.43 11.36 0.18
N ALA A 199 -21.16 10.74 -0.74
CA ALA A 199 -22.57 10.40 -0.53
C ALA A 199 -22.73 9.49 0.69
N VAL A 200 -23.62 9.87 1.61
CA VAL A 200 -23.91 9.08 2.81
C VAL A 200 -24.94 8.00 2.45
N PRO A 201 -24.84 6.78 3.05
CA PRO A 201 -25.83 5.74 2.84
C PRO A 201 -27.24 6.24 3.18
N GLN A 202 -28.20 5.98 2.31
CA GLN A 202 -29.60 6.15 2.68
C GLN A 202 -29.91 5.14 3.76
N LYS A 203 -30.40 5.58 4.92
CA LYS A 203 -30.85 4.72 6.00
C LYS A 203 -32.03 3.87 5.51
N THR A 204 -31.74 2.75 4.90
CA THR A 204 -32.70 1.67 4.80
C THR A 204 -32.65 0.98 6.14
N VAL A 205 -33.80 0.93 6.84
CA VAL A 205 -33.98 0.08 8.01
C VAL A 205 -33.85 -1.37 7.53
N VAL A 206 -32.65 -1.88 7.54
CA VAL A 206 -32.39 -3.30 7.39
C VAL A 206 -32.49 -3.88 8.79
N GLN A 207 -33.59 -4.57 9.06
CA GLN A 207 -33.69 -5.44 10.21
C GLN A 207 -32.52 -6.40 10.17
N SER A 208 -31.77 -6.41 11.27
CA SER A 208 -30.80 -7.39 11.74
C SER A 208 -30.37 -8.46 10.72
N GLY A 209 -29.39 -8.16 9.91
CA GLY A 209 -28.56 -9.14 9.25
C GLY A 209 -27.13 -8.90 9.70
N GLU A 210 -26.51 -9.87 10.34
CA GLU A 210 -25.07 -9.84 10.60
C GLU A 210 -24.33 -9.65 9.28
N PRO A 211 -23.24 -8.82 9.24
CA PRO A 211 -22.42 -8.69 8.05
C PRO A 211 -21.83 -10.05 7.69
N PRO A 212 -21.56 -10.32 6.40
CA PRO A 212 -21.02 -11.58 5.96
C PRO A 212 -19.76 -11.92 6.76
N VAL A 213 -19.72 -13.15 7.25
CA VAL A 213 -18.64 -13.70 8.06
C VAL A 213 -17.29 -13.44 7.36
N GLY A 214 -16.43 -12.60 7.92
CA GLY A 214 -15.12 -12.30 7.36
C GLY A 214 -14.83 -10.81 7.10
N TYR A 215 -15.81 -9.92 7.15
CA TYR A 215 -15.55 -8.48 7.11
C TYR A 215 -15.23 -7.97 8.52
N PRO A 216 -14.07 -7.32 8.76
CA PRO A 216 -13.73 -6.87 10.11
C PRO A 216 -14.67 -5.77 10.58
N GLN A 217 -15.50 -6.07 11.58
CA GLN A 217 -16.44 -5.13 12.20
C GLN A 217 -15.80 -4.10 13.14
N LYS A 218 -14.48 -3.99 13.21
CA LYS A 218 -13.84 -2.99 14.07
C LYS A 218 -13.01 -2.04 13.25
N ILE A 219 -13.56 -0.87 12.99
CA ILE A 219 -12.78 0.35 12.83
C ILE A 219 -12.02 0.55 14.13
N ILE A 220 -10.76 0.15 14.18
CA ILE A 220 -9.88 0.45 15.30
C ILE A 220 -9.59 1.94 15.22
N ARG A 221 -10.23 2.71 16.10
CA ARG A 221 -9.87 4.10 16.38
C ARG A 221 -8.55 4.10 17.10
N GLY A 222 -7.53 4.73 16.53
CA GLY A 222 -6.32 5.16 17.21
C GLY A 222 -5.09 4.29 16.99
N PRO A 223 -3.90 4.92 17.01
CA PRO A 223 -2.63 4.27 16.80
C PRO A 223 -2.29 3.39 18.01
N ARG A 224 -2.34 2.09 17.85
CA ARG A 224 -1.79 1.17 18.85
C ARG A 224 -0.87 0.15 18.20
N LYS A 225 0.45 0.37 18.43
CA LYS A 225 1.52 -0.63 18.49
C LYS A 225 1.67 -1.56 17.29
N VAL A 226 2.22 -1.05 16.20
CA VAL A 226 2.93 -1.87 15.20
C VAL A 226 4.34 -2.25 15.69
N ALA A 227 4.79 -1.69 16.81
CA ALA A 227 6.16 -1.82 17.31
C ALA A 227 6.53 -3.18 17.91
N GLN A 228 5.64 -4.17 17.99
CA GLN A 228 5.91 -5.41 18.72
C GLN A 228 6.07 -6.68 17.87
N ILE A 229 6.08 -6.58 16.53
CA ILE A 229 6.19 -7.77 15.64
C ILE A 229 7.56 -7.85 14.92
N PHE A 230 8.43 -6.84 15.05
CA PHE A 230 9.68 -6.76 14.30
C PHE A 230 10.98 -6.82 15.11
N SER A 231 10.96 -7.35 16.34
CA SER A 231 12.14 -7.39 17.20
C SER A 231 12.91 -8.70 17.21
N GLU A 232 12.92 -9.48 16.11
CA GLU A 232 13.86 -10.60 16.02
C GLU A 232 14.51 -10.66 14.65
N ASN A 233 15.86 -10.49 14.67
CA ASN A 233 16.85 -10.82 13.65
C ASN A 233 17.01 -9.90 12.43
N ILE A 234 17.75 -8.78 12.62
CA ILE A 234 18.62 -8.23 11.57
C ILE A 234 19.96 -7.88 12.20
N THR A 235 20.95 -8.71 11.94
CA THR A 235 22.38 -8.34 12.17
C THR A 235 22.84 -7.41 11.06
N PRO A 236 23.60 -6.35 11.37
CA PRO A 236 24.15 -5.48 10.34
C PRO A 236 25.40 -6.11 9.74
N ASP A 237 25.41 -6.23 8.43
CA ASP A 237 26.64 -6.56 7.68
C ASP A 237 27.51 -5.30 7.56
N ALA A 238 28.68 -5.35 8.19
CA ALA A 238 29.70 -4.33 8.15
C ALA A 238 30.68 -4.64 7.01
N GLY A 239 30.71 -3.81 5.99
CA GLY A 239 31.74 -3.93 4.97
C GLY A 239 31.59 -3.00 3.78
N ASN A 240 32.19 -1.86 3.82
CA ASN A 240 33.14 -1.26 2.88
C ASN A 240 33.15 0.26 2.95
N VAL A 241 34.14 0.80 3.66
CA VAL A 241 34.55 2.19 3.58
C VAL A 241 35.67 2.27 2.54
N ALA A 242 35.35 2.78 1.36
CA ALA A 242 36.39 3.16 0.39
C ALA A 242 36.79 4.62 0.64
N ARG A 243 38.03 4.83 1.04
CA ARG A 243 38.70 6.14 1.07
C ARG A 243 38.85 6.64 -0.37
N ILE A 244 38.47 7.87 -0.62
CA ILE A 244 38.78 8.60 -1.85
C ILE A 244 39.84 9.65 -1.53
N ASP A 245 40.95 9.53 -2.25
CA ASP A 245 42.13 10.37 -2.20
C ASP A 245 41.86 11.68 -2.97
N LEU A 246 42.27 12.80 -2.35
CA LEU A 246 42.17 14.13 -2.93
C LEU A 246 43.53 14.51 -3.52
N SER A 247 43.68 14.45 -4.84
CA SER A 247 44.71 15.23 -5.52
C SER A 247 44.32 15.60 -6.95
N ASN A 248 44.16 16.91 -7.16
CA ASN A 248 44.40 17.74 -8.34
C ASN A 248 44.20 17.18 -9.75
N THR A 249 43.32 17.84 -10.53
CA THR A 249 43.80 18.50 -11.76
C THR A 249 42.76 19.54 -12.25
N ILE A 250 43.18 20.77 -12.44
CA ILE A 250 42.43 21.84 -13.11
C ILE A 250 42.51 21.58 -14.60
N SER A 251 41.40 21.35 -15.25
CA SER A 251 41.27 21.49 -16.69
C SER A 251 39.93 22.12 -17.04
N SER A 252 39.98 23.17 -17.85
CA SER A 252 38.86 23.93 -18.37
C SER A 252 38.02 23.07 -19.31
N GLU A 253 36.83 22.65 -18.87
CA GLU A 253 35.87 21.99 -19.75
C GLU A 253 34.57 22.79 -19.84
N THR A 254 34.08 22.92 -21.06
CA THR A 254 32.79 23.47 -21.45
C THR A 254 31.66 22.76 -20.70
N LYS A 255 30.89 23.51 -19.88
CA LYS A 255 29.79 23.01 -19.06
C LYS A 255 28.72 22.35 -19.90
N LYS A 256 28.64 21.02 -19.88
CA LYS A 256 27.44 20.28 -20.31
C LYS A 256 26.25 20.68 -19.39
N PRO A 257 25.03 20.82 -19.92
CA PRO A 257 23.89 21.14 -19.09
C PRO A 257 23.67 20.05 -18.04
N MET A 258 23.46 20.47 -16.79
CA MET A 258 23.25 19.56 -15.66
C MET A 258 21.98 18.74 -15.84
N THR A 259 22.04 17.47 -15.44
CA THR A 259 20.87 16.60 -15.43
C THR A 259 19.91 17.00 -14.28
N THR A 260 18.63 16.69 -14.41
CA THR A 260 17.61 16.93 -13.37
C THR A 260 18.02 16.37 -12.01
N ARG A 261 18.72 15.24 -11.99
CA ARG A 261 19.24 14.60 -10.77
C ARG A 261 20.34 15.44 -10.12
N GLN A 262 21.32 15.93 -10.91
CA GLN A 262 22.39 16.78 -10.40
C GLN A 262 21.88 18.12 -9.84
N ILE A 263 20.78 18.62 -10.40
CA ILE A 263 20.10 19.82 -9.90
C ILE A 263 19.41 19.53 -8.55
N GLY A 264 18.74 18.37 -8.43
CA GLY A 264 18.16 17.92 -7.17
C GLY A 264 19.19 17.76 -6.06
N ASP A 265 20.29 17.04 -6.34
CA ASP A 265 21.38 16.80 -5.39
C ASP A 265 22.00 18.11 -4.86
N LYS A 266 22.11 19.15 -5.71
CA LYS A 266 22.56 20.49 -5.30
C LYS A 266 21.54 21.22 -4.44
N GLY A 267 20.25 21.08 -4.71
CA GLY A 267 19.17 21.64 -3.90
C GLY A 267 19.16 21.03 -2.50
N GLU A 268 19.29 19.72 -2.39
CA GLU A 268 19.41 19.03 -1.12
C GLU A 268 20.66 19.43 -0.33
N GLN A 269 21.79 19.66 -1.04
CA GLN A 269 23.02 20.18 -0.39
C GLN A 269 22.78 21.56 0.21
N ALA A 270 22.15 22.47 -0.54
CA ALA A 270 21.87 23.83 -0.05
C ALA A 270 20.99 23.82 1.20
N VAL A 271 19.99 22.91 1.26
CA VAL A 271 19.14 22.76 2.45
C VAL A 271 19.90 22.14 3.62
N ALA A 272 20.76 21.15 3.37
CA ALA A 272 21.59 20.57 4.42
C ALA A 272 22.54 21.62 5.05
N ASP A 273 23.17 22.45 4.23
CA ASP A 273 24.06 23.53 4.67
C ASP A 273 23.27 24.59 5.44
N TRP A 274 22.06 24.92 5.01
CA TRP A 274 21.17 25.86 5.69
C TRP A 274 20.76 25.34 7.07
N LEU A 275 20.33 24.07 7.17
CA LEU A 275 19.97 23.43 8.44
C LEU A 275 21.17 23.37 9.39
N ALA A 276 22.35 23.03 8.89
CA ALA A 276 23.59 23.03 9.71
C ALA A 276 23.92 24.41 10.23
N ALA A 277 23.78 25.47 9.45
CA ALA A 277 23.94 26.84 9.86
C ALA A 277 22.91 27.29 10.92
N ASP A 278 21.70 26.72 10.89
CA ASP A 278 20.64 26.90 11.89
C ASP A 278 20.84 26.02 13.16
N GLY A 279 21.95 25.31 13.26
CA GLY A 279 22.32 24.52 14.44
C GLY A 279 21.75 23.09 14.45
N HIS A 280 21.34 22.56 13.30
CA HIS A 280 21.01 21.17 13.16
C HIS A 280 22.25 20.31 12.90
N GLU A 281 22.31 19.14 13.51
CA GLU A 281 23.22 18.07 13.13
C GLU A 281 22.57 17.19 12.08
N ILE A 282 23.20 17.02 10.90
CA ILE A 282 22.69 16.17 9.83
C ILE A 282 23.10 14.73 10.12
N ILE A 283 22.12 13.87 10.42
CA ILE A 283 22.37 12.46 10.77
C ILE A 283 22.14 11.49 9.62
N ALA A 284 21.36 11.87 8.61
CA ALA A 284 21.20 11.09 7.38
C ALA A 284 20.79 11.98 6.20
N ARG A 285 21.21 11.58 4.99
CA ARG A 285 20.78 12.18 3.73
C ARG A 285 20.35 11.09 2.77
N ASN A 286 19.32 11.38 1.94
CA ASN A 286 18.80 10.42 0.96
C ASN A 286 18.51 9.07 1.61
N TRP A 287 17.95 9.10 2.84
CA TRP A 287 17.62 7.88 3.54
C TRP A 287 16.46 7.16 2.83
N ARG A 288 16.74 5.96 2.35
CA ARG A 288 15.83 5.20 1.52
C ARG A 288 15.54 3.85 2.13
N THR A 289 14.27 3.51 2.09
CA THR A 289 13.81 2.14 2.26
C THR A 289 13.09 1.73 0.98
N ARG A 290 12.70 0.48 0.87
CA ARG A 290 11.84 0.03 -0.23
C ARG A 290 10.44 0.68 -0.24
N TYR A 291 10.08 1.43 0.80
CA TYR A 291 8.74 2.00 1.00
C TYR A 291 8.69 3.52 0.89
N CYS A 292 9.78 4.18 1.22
CA CYS A 292 9.83 5.63 1.35
C CYS A 292 11.25 6.17 1.23
N GLU A 293 11.34 7.46 0.98
CA GLU A 293 12.56 8.23 0.91
C GLU A 293 12.39 9.51 1.73
N ILE A 294 13.45 9.92 2.43
CA ILE A 294 13.56 11.19 3.12
C ILE A 294 14.86 11.84 2.64
N ASP A 295 14.77 13.08 2.19
CA ASP A 295 15.91 13.77 1.61
C ASP A 295 16.96 14.10 2.69
N ILE A 296 16.53 14.62 3.86
CA ILE A 296 17.43 14.95 4.96
C ILE A 296 16.80 14.58 6.31
N VAL A 297 17.56 13.93 7.18
CA VAL A 297 17.22 13.74 8.60
C VAL A 297 18.23 14.47 9.44
N SER A 298 17.76 15.32 10.36
CA SER A 298 18.62 16.13 11.22
C SER A 298 18.13 16.17 12.67
N VAL A 299 19.00 16.52 13.59
CA VAL A 299 18.71 16.70 15.02
C VAL A 299 19.02 18.12 15.44
N LYS A 300 18.13 18.73 16.22
CA LYS A 300 18.39 19.99 16.93
C LYS A 300 17.80 19.90 18.32
N GLY A 301 18.67 19.91 19.34
CA GLY A 301 18.27 19.59 20.71
C GLY A 301 17.76 18.16 20.84
N GLU A 302 16.59 17.96 21.44
CA GLU A 302 15.95 16.65 21.62
C GLU A 302 14.90 16.34 20.54
N VAL A 303 14.96 17.02 19.38
CA VAL A 303 13.98 16.88 18.30
C VAL A 303 14.64 16.39 17.04
N LEU A 304 14.06 15.37 16.44
CA LEU A 304 14.37 14.86 15.10
C LEU A 304 13.54 15.58 14.04
N TYR A 305 14.19 16.01 12.98
CA TYR A 305 13.57 16.67 11.85
C TYR A 305 13.73 15.84 10.59
N PHE A 306 12.63 15.63 9.89
CA PHE A 306 12.55 14.89 8.63
C PHE A 306 12.17 15.87 7.53
N THR A 307 13.12 16.18 6.65
CA THR A 307 12.99 17.27 5.68
C THR A 307 12.83 16.73 4.26
N GLU A 308 11.80 17.20 3.57
CA GLU A 308 11.59 17.03 2.13
C GLU A 308 12.03 18.27 1.40
N VAL A 309 12.82 18.12 0.35
CA VAL A 309 13.36 19.22 -0.45
C VAL A 309 12.64 19.32 -1.79
N LYS A 310 12.20 20.51 -2.15
CA LYS A 310 11.58 20.80 -3.45
C LYS A 310 12.38 21.88 -4.19
N TYR A 311 13.08 21.45 -5.24
CA TYR A 311 13.76 22.36 -6.14
C TYR A 311 12.82 22.83 -7.27
N ARG A 312 12.84 24.14 -7.58
CA ARG A 312 12.14 24.73 -8.74
C ARG A 312 13.08 25.64 -9.52
N LYS A 313 12.93 25.60 -10.83
CA LYS A 313 13.79 26.35 -11.75
C LYS A 313 13.43 27.83 -11.83
N ASN A 314 12.14 28.20 -11.63
CA ASN A 314 11.62 29.56 -11.72
C ASN A 314 10.66 29.85 -10.57
N ASP A 315 10.62 31.09 -10.11
CA ASP A 315 9.75 31.60 -9.01
C ASP A 315 8.32 31.94 -9.47
N ASP A 316 7.98 31.81 -10.76
CA ASP A 316 6.76 32.36 -11.37
C ASP A 316 5.45 31.63 -11.06
N PHE A 317 5.47 30.48 -10.36
CA PHE A 317 4.27 29.71 -10.05
C PHE A 317 4.21 29.28 -8.58
N GLY A 318 3.71 30.17 -7.72
CA GLY A 318 3.19 29.86 -6.39
C GLY A 318 4.18 29.23 -5.40
N ASP A 319 3.87 29.35 -4.13
CA ASP A 319 4.62 28.84 -2.99
C ASP A 319 5.07 27.38 -3.20
N GLY A 320 6.38 27.12 -3.23
CA GLY A 320 6.98 25.79 -3.37
C GLY A 320 6.49 24.80 -2.31
N LEU A 321 5.96 25.32 -1.22
CA LEU A 321 5.40 24.62 -0.07
C LEU A 321 3.98 24.09 -0.34
N ALA A 322 3.21 24.74 -1.23
CA ALA A 322 1.91 24.22 -1.69
C ALA A 322 2.01 22.88 -2.44
N ALA A 323 3.21 22.47 -2.84
CA ALA A 323 3.47 21.17 -3.45
C ALA A 323 3.53 19.99 -2.44
N ILE A 324 3.55 20.25 -1.13
CA ILE A 324 3.53 19.19 -0.11
C ILE A 324 2.10 18.76 0.18
N THR A 325 1.60 17.89 -0.69
CA THR A 325 0.25 17.36 -0.57
C THR A 325 0.07 16.56 0.73
N ALA A 326 -1.17 16.43 1.21
CA ALA A 326 -1.50 15.57 2.35
C ALA A 326 -1.03 14.11 2.17
N LYS A 327 -0.95 13.63 0.92
CA LYS A 327 -0.36 12.31 0.59
C LYS A 327 1.14 12.29 0.92
N LYS A 328 1.89 13.33 0.53
CA LYS A 328 3.34 13.39 0.79
C LYS A 328 3.63 13.52 2.29
N GLN A 329 2.84 14.33 3.01
CA GLN A 329 2.95 14.44 4.47
C GLN A 329 2.75 13.09 5.17
N ARG A 330 1.74 12.29 4.74
CA ARG A 330 1.55 10.93 5.27
C ARG A 330 2.74 10.00 4.97
N GLN A 331 3.32 10.11 3.76
CA GLN A 331 4.52 9.35 3.42
C GLN A 331 5.72 9.75 4.28
N MET A 332 5.89 11.04 4.55
CA MET A 332 6.96 11.53 5.43
C MET A 332 6.77 11.06 6.87
N ARG A 333 5.54 11.09 7.42
CA ARG A 333 5.25 10.55 8.77
C ARG A 333 5.58 9.06 8.85
N PHE A 334 5.13 8.28 7.88
CA PHE A 334 5.44 6.86 7.82
C PHE A 334 6.96 6.61 7.73
N ALA A 335 7.68 7.42 6.94
CA ALA A 335 9.13 7.33 6.82
C ALA A 335 9.84 7.68 8.15
N ALA A 336 9.35 8.70 8.87
CA ALA A 336 9.85 9.08 10.18
C ALA A 336 9.63 7.96 11.22
N GLU A 337 8.45 7.34 11.24
CA GLU A 337 8.16 6.19 12.11
C GLU A 337 9.08 5.00 11.82
N LEU A 338 9.34 4.70 10.54
CA LEU A 338 10.27 3.64 10.15
C LEU A 338 11.73 3.97 10.54
N PHE A 339 12.15 5.21 10.39
CA PHE A 339 13.48 5.65 10.80
C PHE A 339 13.68 5.48 12.30
N LEU A 340 12.72 5.96 13.09
CA LEU A 340 12.74 5.85 14.56
C LEU A 340 12.69 4.37 15.02
N ALA A 341 11.90 3.53 14.36
CA ALA A 341 11.85 2.11 14.68
C ALA A 341 13.18 1.37 14.42
N GLY A 342 13.98 1.86 13.44
CA GLY A 342 15.28 1.29 13.09
C GLY A 342 16.47 1.91 13.86
N LYS A 343 16.22 2.90 14.74
CA LYS A 343 17.23 3.68 15.44
C LYS A 343 16.92 3.77 16.95
N PRO A 344 17.26 2.75 17.76
CA PRO A 344 16.98 2.74 19.20
C PRO A 344 17.54 3.94 19.95
N GLU A 345 18.66 4.49 19.47
CA GLU A 345 19.31 5.70 20.01
C GLU A 345 18.45 6.97 19.90
N CYS A 346 17.47 6.97 18.99
CA CYS A 346 16.51 8.06 18.81
C CYS A 346 15.18 7.83 19.55
N SER A 347 15.09 6.76 20.34
CA SER A 347 13.86 6.40 21.04
C SER A 347 13.49 7.45 22.09
N GLY A 348 12.26 7.98 22.00
CA GLY A 348 11.76 9.02 22.90
C GLY A 348 11.98 10.46 22.42
N MET A 349 12.73 10.68 21.33
CA MET A 349 12.85 12.01 20.72
C MET A 349 11.56 12.43 20.04
N ALA A 350 11.21 13.71 20.12
CA ALA A 350 10.11 14.26 19.35
C ALA A 350 10.47 14.28 17.85
N ALA A 351 9.50 14.01 16.97
CA ALA A 351 9.70 14.02 15.53
C ALA A 351 8.88 15.14 14.88
N LYS A 352 9.53 15.93 14.04
CA LYS A 352 8.92 17.01 13.26
C LYS A 352 9.19 16.84 11.76
N LEU A 353 8.24 17.23 10.95
CA LEU A 353 8.36 17.21 9.50
C LEU A 353 8.63 18.61 8.99
N LEU A 354 9.62 18.74 8.11
CA LEU A 354 9.94 20.00 7.44
C LEU A 354 9.77 19.86 5.92
N ALA A 355 9.35 20.95 5.31
CA ALA A 355 9.37 21.15 3.87
C ALA A 355 10.30 22.30 3.54
N ALA A 356 11.26 22.07 2.64
CA ALA A 356 12.18 23.08 2.17
C ALA A 356 11.96 23.38 0.68
N SER A 357 11.81 24.64 0.34
CA SER A 357 11.75 25.13 -1.03
C SER A 357 13.08 25.73 -1.44
N VAL A 358 13.58 25.35 -2.61
CA VAL A 358 14.87 25.77 -3.17
C VAL A 358 14.68 26.25 -4.61
N SER A 359 15.27 27.37 -4.97
CA SER A 359 15.26 27.86 -6.37
C SER A 359 16.61 28.48 -6.76
N GLY A 360 16.77 28.75 -8.07
CA GLY A 360 17.94 29.43 -8.62
C GLY A 360 19.12 28.53 -9.02
N ASP A 361 20.09 29.12 -9.73
CA ASP A 361 21.39 28.50 -10.07
C ASP A 361 22.51 29.51 -9.83
N PRO A 362 23.28 29.41 -8.72
CA PRO A 362 23.27 28.29 -7.75
C PRO A 362 22.00 28.20 -6.90
N PRO A 363 21.64 26.98 -6.44
CA PRO A 363 20.46 26.77 -5.61
C PRO A 363 20.52 27.56 -4.30
N ALA A 364 19.44 28.28 -3.97
CA ALA A 364 19.27 28.98 -2.71
C ALA A 364 17.99 28.54 -2.01
N VAL A 365 18.05 28.37 -0.69
CA VAL A 365 16.88 28.03 0.14
C VAL A 365 15.97 29.26 0.20
N GLN A 366 14.71 29.10 -0.21
CA GLN A 366 13.71 30.17 -0.21
C GLN A 366 12.89 30.16 1.08
N ALA A 367 12.51 28.96 1.52
CA ALA A 367 11.72 28.76 2.74
C ALA A 367 11.94 27.37 3.29
N VAL A 368 11.88 27.25 4.63
CA VAL A 368 11.77 25.99 5.37
C VAL A 368 10.62 26.14 6.35
N VAL A 369 9.64 25.24 6.28
CA VAL A 369 8.45 25.30 7.14
C VAL A 369 8.16 23.95 7.77
N GLU A 370 7.60 23.97 8.97
CA GLU A 370 7.06 22.78 9.61
C GLU A 370 5.73 22.42 8.96
N VAL A 371 5.56 21.13 8.61
CA VAL A 371 4.35 20.60 7.99
C VAL A 371 3.70 19.59 8.94
N ASN A 372 2.44 19.79 9.24
CA ASN A 372 1.66 18.99 10.21
C ASN A 372 0.78 17.96 9.52
#